data_fb22a4cef7e10df66960f0083e4266c4
#
_entry.id   fb22a4cef7e10df66960f0083e4266c4
#
_cell.length_a   1.000
_cell.length_b   1.000
_cell.length_c   1.000
_cell.angle_alpha   90.00
_cell.angle_beta   90.00
_cell.angle_gamma   90.00
#
_symmetry.space_group_name_H-M   'P 1'
#
loop_
_entity.id
_entity.type
_entity.pdbx_description
1 polymer ?
#
loop_
_entity_poly.entity_id
_entity_poly.type
_entity_poly.pdbx_seq_one_letter_code
_entity_poly.pdbx_strand_id
1 'polypeptide(L)'
;MYNEALYKVKIYYEDTDSGGVVYYANYLKFLERARSEMIYSTGLTNNKLLSDHGVFIIVKSCKIDYKSPAKFEDTLTIKSKVKSITKTSFVIEQIIERDSSMITYAELILVIVNKNGKPTKIPKDLENSLKKFSS
;
A
#
# COMPACT_ATOMS: atom_id res chain seq x y z
N MET A 1 -17.45 -3.44 11.16
CA MET A 1 -16.07 -3.37 11.68
C MET A 1 -15.09 -3.64 10.55
N TYR A 2 -14.13 -2.77 10.37
CA TYR A 2 -13.10 -3.00 9.37
C TYR A 2 -11.81 -3.46 10.02
N ASN A 3 -10.97 -4.12 9.24
CA ASN A 3 -9.66 -4.57 9.65
C ASN A 3 -8.59 -3.74 8.95
N GLU A 4 -7.58 -3.36 9.71
CA GLU A 4 -6.38 -2.77 9.14
C GLU A 4 -5.34 -3.85 8.93
N ALA A 5 -4.60 -3.77 7.84
CA ALA A 5 -3.42 -4.61 7.65
C ALA A 5 -2.23 -3.89 8.26
N LEU A 6 -1.44 -4.63 9.02
CA LEU A 6 -0.24 -4.09 9.69
C LEU A 6 1.01 -4.65 9.03
N TYR A 7 1.97 -3.77 8.79
CA TYR A 7 3.26 -4.14 8.23
C TYR A 7 4.35 -3.38 8.96
N LYS A 8 5.40 -4.07 9.41
CA LYS A 8 6.50 -3.43 10.13
C LYS A 8 7.74 -3.39 9.26
N VAL A 9 8.46 -2.26 9.33
CA VAL A 9 9.72 -2.09 8.62
C VAL A 9 10.73 -1.44 9.55
N LYS A 10 11.96 -1.96 9.54
CA LYS A 10 13.07 -1.36 10.26
C LYS A 10 13.88 -0.52 9.28
N ILE A 11 14.33 0.64 9.74
CA ILE A 11 15.11 1.57 8.92
C ILE A 11 16.58 1.21 8.98
N TYR A 12 17.18 0.95 7.84
CA TYR A 12 18.60 0.64 7.68
C TYR A 12 19.35 1.82 7.05
N TYR A 13 20.67 1.74 6.99
CA TYR A 13 21.48 2.80 6.38
C TYR A 13 21.07 3.13 4.96
N GLU A 14 20.75 2.11 4.16
CA GLU A 14 20.36 2.33 2.76
C GLU A 14 19.08 3.14 2.61
N ASP A 15 18.27 3.23 3.66
CA ASP A 15 17.00 3.96 3.63
C ASP A 15 17.18 5.44 3.93
N THR A 16 18.33 5.84 4.46
CA THR A 16 18.55 7.20 4.94
C THR A 16 19.42 8.00 3.99
N ASP A 17 19.26 9.33 4.08
CA ASP A 17 20.13 10.26 3.36
C ASP A 17 21.30 10.70 4.25
N SER A 18 22.07 11.68 3.78
CA SER A 18 23.25 12.18 4.52
C SER A 18 22.90 12.87 5.84
N GLY A 19 21.63 13.25 6.01
CA GLY A 19 21.14 13.86 7.25
C GLY A 19 20.68 12.87 8.30
N GLY A 20 20.76 11.56 8.01
CA GLY A 20 20.35 10.52 8.97
C GLY A 20 18.88 10.25 9.04
N VAL A 21 18.08 10.86 8.18
CA VAL A 21 16.63 10.63 8.10
C VAL A 21 16.29 9.86 6.83
N VAL A 22 15.13 9.18 6.86
CA VAL A 22 14.68 8.42 5.69
C VAL A 22 14.52 9.37 4.50
N TYR A 23 15.16 9.00 3.37
CA TYR A 23 14.99 9.72 2.13
C TYR A 23 13.53 9.61 1.70
N TYR A 24 12.90 10.76 1.41
CA TYR A 24 11.44 10.81 1.28
C TYR A 24 10.87 9.84 0.24
N ALA A 25 11.59 9.55 -0.84
CA ALA A 25 11.10 8.62 -1.86
C ALA A 25 11.02 7.18 -1.35
N ASN A 26 11.74 6.83 -0.29
CA ASN A 26 11.72 5.48 0.26
C ASN A 26 10.41 5.15 0.96
N TYR A 27 9.67 6.16 1.42
CA TYR A 27 8.34 5.92 2.00
C TYR A 27 7.41 5.26 0.98
N LEU A 28 7.54 5.59 -0.29
CA LEU A 28 6.72 4.96 -1.35
C LEU A 28 7.00 3.48 -1.46
N LYS A 29 8.26 3.06 -1.24
CA LYS A 29 8.62 1.63 -1.23
C LYS A 29 7.98 0.91 -0.05
N PHE A 30 8.01 1.53 1.12
CA PHE A 30 7.41 0.95 2.31
C PHE A 30 5.90 0.80 2.14
N LEU A 31 5.25 1.80 1.57
CA LEU A 31 3.80 1.77 1.31
C LEU A 31 3.46 0.66 0.32
N GLU A 32 4.25 0.51 -0.75
CA GLU A 32 4.02 -0.53 -1.75
C GLU A 32 4.15 -1.93 -1.14
N ARG A 33 5.19 -2.16 -0.34
CA ARG A 33 5.36 -3.45 0.33
C ARG A 33 4.22 -3.74 1.29
N ALA A 34 3.77 -2.73 2.03
CA ALA A 34 2.68 -2.90 2.98
C ALA A 34 1.37 -3.29 2.30
N ARG A 35 0.99 -2.62 1.20
CA ARG A 35 -0.24 -2.99 0.51
C ARG A 35 -0.11 -4.30 -0.25
N SER A 36 1.07 -4.64 -0.73
CA SER A 36 1.31 -5.94 -1.35
C SER A 36 1.13 -7.06 -0.34
N GLU A 37 1.72 -6.91 0.84
CA GLU A 37 1.58 -7.91 1.90
C GLU A 37 0.13 -8.02 2.38
N MET A 38 -0.62 -6.93 2.37
CA MET A 38 -2.04 -6.95 2.68
C MET A 38 -2.79 -7.90 1.74
N ILE A 39 -2.52 -7.78 0.45
CA ILE A 39 -3.16 -8.64 -0.56
C ILE A 39 -2.66 -10.08 -0.45
N TYR A 40 -1.36 -10.27 -0.27
CA TYR A 40 -0.76 -11.60 -0.14
C TYR A 40 -1.35 -12.37 1.04
N SER A 41 -1.67 -11.67 2.13
CA SER A 41 -2.24 -12.30 3.33
C SER A 41 -3.59 -12.97 3.06
N THR A 42 -4.26 -12.63 1.98
CA THR A 42 -5.55 -13.22 1.59
C THR A 42 -5.39 -14.41 0.64
N GLY A 43 -4.16 -14.77 0.28
CA GLY A 43 -3.88 -15.87 -0.63
C GLY A 43 -3.71 -15.46 -2.08
N LEU A 44 -3.89 -14.19 -2.41
CA LEU A 44 -3.66 -13.68 -3.76
C LEU A 44 -2.24 -13.16 -3.93
N THR A 45 -1.75 -13.22 -5.17
CA THR A 45 -0.48 -12.60 -5.55
C THR A 45 -0.69 -11.87 -6.87
N ASN A 46 0.24 -10.96 -7.18
CA ASN A 46 0.20 -10.28 -8.48
C ASN A 46 0.37 -11.27 -9.64
N ASN A 47 1.17 -12.32 -9.43
CA ASN A 47 1.33 -13.37 -10.44
C ASN A 47 0.03 -14.12 -10.70
N LYS A 48 -0.74 -14.42 -9.65
CA LYS A 48 -2.05 -15.06 -9.81
C LYS A 48 -3.04 -14.17 -10.52
N LEU A 49 -3.06 -12.87 -10.18
CA LEU A 49 -3.95 -11.93 -10.86
C LEU A 49 -3.63 -11.86 -12.34
N LEU A 50 -2.35 -11.85 -12.70
CA LEU A 50 -1.94 -11.84 -14.10
C LEU A 50 -2.27 -13.16 -14.80
N SER A 51 -1.93 -14.31 -14.20
CA SER A 51 -2.14 -15.62 -14.84
C SER A 51 -3.62 -15.99 -14.94
N ASP A 52 -4.42 -15.71 -13.90
CA ASP A 52 -5.82 -16.14 -13.86
C ASP A 52 -6.76 -15.15 -14.54
N HIS A 53 -6.45 -13.86 -14.48
CA HIS A 53 -7.35 -12.79 -14.94
C HIS A 53 -6.75 -11.86 -15.99
N GLY A 54 -5.44 -11.93 -16.21
CA GLY A 54 -4.75 -11.04 -17.16
C GLY A 54 -4.77 -9.58 -16.73
N VAL A 55 -4.75 -9.30 -15.43
CA VAL A 55 -4.85 -7.94 -14.91
C VAL A 55 -3.64 -7.57 -14.06
N PHE A 56 -3.40 -6.27 -13.99
CA PHE A 56 -2.38 -5.65 -13.14
C PHE A 56 -3.03 -4.59 -12.26
N ILE A 57 -2.41 -4.32 -11.12
CA ILE A 57 -2.79 -3.22 -10.25
C ILE A 57 -1.76 -2.11 -10.46
N ILE A 58 -2.21 -0.93 -10.86
CA ILE A 58 -1.31 0.22 -11.04
C ILE A 58 -1.75 1.39 -10.17
N VAL A 59 -0.79 2.23 -9.79
CA VAL A 59 -1.07 3.45 -9.05
C VAL A 59 -1.52 4.53 -10.01
N LYS A 60 -2.74 5.03 -9.85
CA LYS A 60 -3.25 6.14 -10.64
C LYS A 60 -2.88 7.47 -10.00
N SER A 61 -2.97 7.57 -8.68
CA SER A 61 -2.57 8.77 -7.97
C SER A 61 -2.10 8.42 -6.56
N CYS A 62 -1.23 9.27 -6.02
CA CYS A 62 -0.73 9.13 -4.67
C CYS A 62 -0.64 10.53 -4.06
N LYS A 63 -1.39 10.73 -2.98
CA LYS A 63 -1.30 11.95 -2.19
C LYS A 63 -0.67 11.56 -0.86
N ILE A 64 0.46 12.17 -0.54
CA ILE A 64 1.22 11.82 0.65
C ILE A 64 1.62 13.08 1.41
N ASP A 65 1.38 13.06 2.72
CA ASP A 65 1.77 14.12 3.64
C ASP A 65 2.86 13.58 4.57
N TYR A 66 3.97 14.28 4.63
CA TYR A 66 5.09 13.93 5.51
C TYR A 66 4.96 14.74 6.79
N LYS A 67 4.63 14.07 7.89
CA LYS A 67 4.35 14.74 9.17
C LYS A 67 5.58 14.88 10.04
N SER A 68 6.42 13.86 10.10
CA SER A 68 7.69 13.88 10.82
C SER A 68 8.67 12.91 10.18
N PRO A 69 9.97 13.13 10.36
CA PRO A 69 10.97 12.24 9.74
C PRO A 69 11.16 10.96 10.54
N ALA A 70 11.33 9.87 9.83
CA ALA A 70 11.83 8.63 10.40
C ALA A 70 13.35 8.62 10.29
N LYS A 71 13.99 7.92 11.22
CA LYS A 71 15.44 7.95 11.40
C LYS A 71 16.01 6.54 11.34
N PHE A 72 17.32 6.47 11.15
CA PHE A 72 18.07 5.24 11.20
C PHE A 72 17.73 4.43 12.46
N GLU A 73 17.53 3.15 12.28
CA GLU A 73 17.19 2.15 13.31
C GLU A 73 15.77 2.28 13.90
N ASP A 74 14.97 3.24 13.45
CA ASP A 74 13.55 3.26 13.82
C ASP A 74 12.84 2.01 13.31
N THR A 75 11.84 1.55 14.05
CA THR A 75 10.90 0.55 13.57
C THR A 75 9.57 1.25 13.33
N LEU A 76 9.10 1.15 12.08
CA LEU A 76 7.86 1.80 11.67
C LEU A 76 6.76 0.75 11.52
N THR A 77 5.53 1.15 11.82
CA THR A 77 4.34 0.34 11.57
C THR A 77 3.52 1.03 10.50
N ILE A 78 3.16 0.29 9.46
CA ILE A 78 2.33 0.81 8.38
C ILE A 78 0.96 0.16 8.49
N LYS A 79 -0.06 1.01 8.60
CA LYS A 79 -1.46 0.58 8.71
C LYS A 79 -2.14 0.86 7.38
N SER A 80 -2.68 -0.17 6.76
CA SER A 80 -3.32 -0.06 5.45
C SER A 80 -4.77 -0.47 5.56
N LYS A 81 -5.67 0.33 4.99
CA LYS A 81 -7.09 -0.01 4.90
C LYS A 81 -7.67 0.49 3.58
N VAL A 82 -8.68 -0.21 3.10
CA VAL A 82 -9.37 0.14 1.86
C VAL A 82 -10.52 1.08 2.21
N LYS A 83 -10.49 2.29 1.65
CA LYS A 83 -11.52 3.29 1.91
C LYS A 83 -12.74 3.11 1.03
N SER A 84 -12.55 2.76 -0.22
CA SER A 84 -13.64 2.60 -1.16
C SER A 84 -13.23 1.69 -2.32
N ILE A 85 -14.21 1.07 -2.94
CA ILE A 85 -14.00 0.18 -4.08
C ILE A 85 -15.01 0.58 -5.15
N THR A 86 -14.52 0.80 -6.38
CA THR A 86 -15.38 1.00 -7.53
C THR A 86 -15.33 -0.24 -8.42
N LYS A 87 -15.91 -0.18 -9.59
CA LYS A 87 -15.91 -1.30 -10.53
C LYS A 87 -14.49 -1.63 -11.02
N THR A 88 -13.63 -0.61 -11.19
CA THR A 88 -12.31 -0.76 -11.81
C THR A 88 -11.16 -0.27 -10.93
N SER A 89 -11.44 0.30 -9.76
CA SER A 89 -10.40 0.91 -8.92
C SER A 89 -10.75 0.79 -7.44
N PHE A 90 -9.77 1.10 -6.59
CA PHE A 90 -10.02 1.20 -5.16
C PHE A 90 -9.11 2.27 -4.57
N VAL A 91 -9.55 2.83 -3.45
CA VAL A 91 -8.79 3.82 -2.70
C VAL A 91 -8.27 3.17 -1.44
N ILE A 92 -6.97 3.29 -1.20
CA ILE A 92 -6.33 2.77 -0.01
C ILE A 92 -5.75 3.93 0.81
N GLU A 93 -5.95 3.86 2.11
CA GLU A 93 -5.33 4.77 3.06
C GLU A 93 -4.20 4.04 3.77
N GLN A 94 -3.03 4.65 3.81
CA GLN A 94 -1.88 4.06 4.47
C GLN A 94 -1.23 5.07 5.40
N ILE A 95 -1.04 4.68 6.65
CA ILE A 95 -0.46 5.53 7.69
C ILE A 95 0.81 4.86 8.18
N ILE A 96 1.91 5.62 8.21
CA ILE A 96 3.17 5.16 8.77
C ILE A 96 3.33 5.80 10.13
N GLU A 97 3.58 4.97 11.16
CA GLU A 97 3.72 5.41 12.54
C GLU A 97 5.02 4.90 13.16
N ARG A 98 5.53 5.68 14.10
CA ARG A 98 6.56 5.24 15.04
C ARG A 98 6.02 5.50 16.43
N ASP A 99 5.85 4.45 17.23
CA ASP A 99 5.36 4.55 18.61
C ASP A 99 4.07 5.40 18.72
N SER A 100 3.14 5.14 17.82
CA SER A 100 1.84 5.82 17.73
C SER A 100 1.92 7.27 17.25
N SER A 101 3.11 7.79 16.93
CA SER A 101 3.25 9.09 16.29
C SER A 101 3.20 8.95 14.79
N MET A 102 2.38 9.78 14.14
CA MET A 102 2.25 9.73 12.69
C MET A 102 3.49 10.29 12.01
N ILE A 103 4.12 9.47 11.19
CA ILE A 103 5.25 9.86 10.35
C ILE A 103 4.74 10.34 9.00
N THR A 104 3.83 9.56 8.39
CA THR A 104 3.36 9.82 7.03
C THR A 104 1.90 9.42 6.93
N TYR A 105 1.12 10.22 6.21
CA TYR A 105 -0.25 9.87 5.83
C TYR A 105 -0.33 9.83 4.31
N ALA A 106 -0.88 8.76 3.77
CA ALA A 106 -1.00 8.61 2.31
C ALA A 106 -2.38 8.11 1.91
N GLU A 107 -2.86 8.61 0.78
CA GLU A 107 -4.06 8.11 0.15
C GLU A 107 -3.74 7.85 -1.32
N LEU A 108 -4.01 6.62 -1.77
CA LEU A 108 -3.69 6.21 -3.12
C LEU A 108 -4.93 5.71 -3.83
N ILE A 109 -5.01 6.01 -5.11
CA ILE A 109 -6.00 5.42 -6.00
C ILE A 109 -5.28 4.40 -6.87
N LEU A 110 -5.73 3.15 -6.80
CA LEU A 110 -5.17 2.06 -7.59
C LEU A 110 -6.22 1.59 -8.59
N VAL A 111 -5.78 1.30 -9.79
CA VAL A 111 -6.66 0.92 -10.89
C VAL A 111 -6.27 -0.46 -11.39
N ILE A 112 -7.27 -1.27 -11.67
CA ILE A 112 -7.08 -2.57 -12.29
C ILE A 112 -7.08 -2.37 -13.80
N VAL A 113 -6.00 -2.80 -14.44
CA VAL A 113 -5.85 -2.64 -15.89
C VAL A 113 -5.59 -3.99 -16.55
N ASN A 114 -5.98 -4.11 -17.81
CA ASN A 114 -5.68 -5.29 -18.61
C ASN A 114 -4.28 -5.18 -19.23
N LYS A 115 -3.91 -6.16 -20.04
CA LYS A 115 -2.58 -6.20 -20.67
C LYS A 115 -2.31 -5.03 -21.63
N ASN A 116 -3.37 -4.35 -22.07
CA ASN A 116 -3.23 -3.15 -22.92
C ASN A 116 -3.20 -1.87 -22.10
N GLY A 117 -3.16 -1.98 -20.77
CA GLY A 117 -3.12 -0.82 -19.89
C GLY A 117 -4.46 -0.12 -19.71
N LYS A 118 -5.55 -0.74 -20.10
CA LYS A 118 -6.89 -0.13 -20.00
C LYS A 118 -7.60 -0.59 -18.73
N PRO A 119 -8.32 0.32 -18.03
CA PRO A 119 -9.10 -0.04 -16.86
C PRO A 119 -10.07 -1.19 -17.18
N THR A 120 -10.14 -2.15 -16.28
CA THR A 120 -11.02 -3.30 -16.42
C THR A 120 -11.61 -3.67 -15.06
N LYS A 121 -12.66 -4.46 -15.08
CA LYS A 121 -13.38 -4.84 -13.87
C LYS A 121 -12.47 -5.56 -12.87
N ILE A 122 -12.60 -5.22 -11.61
CA ILE A 122 -11.88 -5.91 -10.53
C ILE A 122 -12.35 -7.37 -10.48
N PRO A 123 -11.43 -8.35 -10.56
CA PRO A 123 -11.80 -9.76 -10.40
C PRO A 123 -12.44 -10.00 -9.04
N LYS A 124 -13.39 -10.94 -8.98
CA LYS A 124 -14.17 -11.19 -7.77
C LYS A 124 -13.31 -11.59 -6.58
N ASP A 125 -12.28 -12.41 -6.82
CA ASP A 125 -11.37 -12.82 -5.74
C ASP A 125 -10.58 -11.65 -5.18
N LEU A 126 -10.15 -10.72 -6.03
CA LEU A 126 -9.48 -9.50 -5.56
C LEU A 126 -10.46 -8.60 -4.81
N GLU A 127 -11.66 -8.44 -5.32
CA GLU A 127 -12.69 -7.66 -4.63
C GLU A 127 -12.94 -8.21 -3.23
N ASN A 128 -13.06 -9.53 -3.12
CA ASN A 128 -13.26 -10.18 -1.82
C ASN A 128 -12.08 -9.95 -0.86
N SER A 129 -10.85 -9.99 -1.40
CA SER A 129 -9.65 -9.70 -0.62
C SER A 129 -9.67 -8.27 -0.09
N LEU A 130 -9.98 -7.31 -0.95
CA LEU A 130 -10.02 -5.89 -0.57
C LEU A 130 -11.07 -5.62 0.48
N LYS A 131 -12.23 -6.29 0.40
CA LYS A 131 -13.32 -6.11 1.36
C LYS A 131 -12.96 -6.54 2.78
N LYS A 132 -11.98 -7.42 2.93
CA LYS A 132 -11.52 -7.84 4.25
C LYS A 132 -10.87 -6.69 5.03
N PHE A 133 -10.40 -5.66 4.34
CA PHE A 133 -9.70 -4.52 4.92
C PHE A 133 -10.48 -3.21 4.72
N SER A 134 -11.76 -3.30 4.46
CA SER A 134 -12.63 -2.13 4.34
C SER A 134 -13.68 -2.14 5.44
N SER A 135 -14.19 -0.96 5.76
CA SER A 135 -15.28 -0.83 6.74
C SER A 135 -16.63 -1.17 6.12
#